data_78287716958e22636c5d43184f43a7be
#
_entry.id   78287716958e22636c5d43184f43a7be
#
_cell.length_a   1.000
_cell.length_b   1.000
_cell.length_c   1.000
_cell.angle_alpha   90.00
_cell.angle_beta   90.00
_cell.angle_gamma   90.00
#
_symmetry.space_group_name_H-M   'P 1'
#
loop_
_entity.id
_entity.type
_entity.pdbx_description
1 polymer ?
#
loop_
_entity_poly.entity_id
_entity_poly.type
_entity_poly.pdbx_seq_one_letter_code
_entity_poly.pdbx_strand_id
1 'polypeptide(L)'
;MKFTYNAACECGGQIVFSATGEEQFGPGECSMCKKTPYLIDPLSVSVTAERLLYRSKAELENGDYSLSIVIATIAVESYLTRLFLKLKGMENYATTFELPNESMEAQWEKEYPRSGGFLKPSDFVAMRFTGLTFDQFVMSNNIVAAHAFLGLPNINRVMPSRYFQDELFNRRNRIAHWGYVNSTRQEAEHSHQIAVAVITILREMDRLKYGAS
;
A
#
# COMPACT_ATOMS: atom_id res chain seq x y z
N MET A 1 4.39 4.43 -17.19
CA MET A 1 4.65 3.04 -16.77
C MET A 1 3.44 2.21 -17.18
N LYS A 2 3.61 1.01 -17.70
CA LYS A 2 2.51 0.11 -18.06
C LYS A 2 2.30 -0.87 -16.91
N PHE A 3 1.11 -0.93 -16.37
CA PHE A 3 0.72 -1.92 -15.39
C PHE A 3 0.01 -3.07 -16.11
N THR A 4 0.29 -4.28 -15.71
CA THR A 4 -0.42 -5.47 -16.21
C THR A 4 -0.90 -6.30 -15.03
N TYR A 5 -2.11 -6.82 -15.15
CA TYR A 5 -2.67 -7.77 -14.22
C TYR A 5 -3.13 -9.00 -14.98
N ASN A 6 -2.77 -10.17 -14.50
CA ASN A 6 -3.15 -11.45 -15.10
C ASN A 6 -4.20 -12.13 -14.22
N ALA A 7 -5.29 -12.55 -14.81
CA ALA A 7 -6.34 -13.32 -14.14
C ALA A 7 -6.61 -14.63 -14.89
N ALA A 8 -7.11 -15.63 -14.17
CA ALA A 8 -7.60 -16.84 -14.76
C ALA A 8 -9.05 -16.65 -15.26
N CYS A 9 -9.34 -17.11 -16.45
CA CYS A 9 -10.71 -17.19 -16.95
C CYS A 9 -11.36 -18.51 -16.53
N GLU A 10 -12.67 -18.53 -16.33
CA GLU A 10 -13.43 -19.76 -16.06
C GLU A 10 -13.23 -20.87 -17.11
N CYS A 11 -12.88 -20.49 -18.33
CA CYS A 11 -12.55 -21.46 -19.39
C CYS A 11 -11.13 -22.06 -19.30
N GLY A 12 -10.33 -21.65 -18.29
CA GLY A 12 -8.93 -22.04 -18.13
C GLY A 12 -7.92 -21.18 -18.90
N GLY A 13 -8.38 -20.20 -19.68
CA GLY A 13 -7.51 -19.25 -20.38
C GLY A 13 -6.98 -18.16 -19.44
N GLN A 14 -5.94 -17.44 -19.88
CA GLN A 14 -5.43 -16.27 -19.19
C GLN A 14 -6.06 -14.98 -19.74
N ILE A 15 -6.37 -14.06 -18.86
CA ILE A 15 -6.84 -12.72 -19.18
C ILE A 15 -5.76 -11.74 -18.75
N VAL A 16 -5.35 -10.87 -19.67
CA VAL A 16 -4.36 -9.81 -19.37
C VAL A 16 -5.06 -8.47 -19.40
N PHE A 17 -5.11 -7.82 -18.27
CA PHE A 17 -5.55 -6.43 -18.13
C PHE A 17 -4.34 -5.50 -18.16
N SER A 18 -4.46 -4.34 -18.78
CA SER A 18 -3.39 -3.34 -18.84
C SER A 18 -3.92 -1.97 -18.53
N ALA A 19 -3.12 -1.18 -17.84
CA ALA A 19 -3.35 0.24 -17.61
C ALA A 19 -2.05 1.02 -17.78
N THR A 20 -2.13 2.27 -18.20
CA THR A 20 -1.00 3.20 -18.28
C THR A 20 -1.25 4.36 -17.32
N GLY A 21 -0.29 4.64 -16.46
CA GLY A 21 -0.38 5.78 -15.54
C GLY A 21 -1.59 5.70 -14.60
N GLU A 22 -2.48 6.67 -14.68
CA GLU A 22 -3.68 6.80 -13.84
C GLU A 22 -4.93 6.16 -14.45
N GLU A 23 -4.83 5.65 -15.66
CA GLU A 23 -5.97 5.04 -16.32
C GLU A 23 -6.43 3.80 -15.53
N GLN A 24 -7.75 3.61 -15.51
CA GLN A 24 -8.30 2.34 -15.03
C GLN A 24 -7.89 1.23 -16.00
N PHE A 25 -7.78 0.02 -15.47
CA PHE A 25 -7.59 -1.14 -16.34
C PHE A 25 -8.75 -1.23 -17.33
N GLY A 26 -8.42 -1.25 -18.60
CA GLY A 26 -9.38 -1.54 -19.66
C GLY A 26 -9.85 -3.01 -19.60
N PRO A 27 -10.82 -3.38 -20.43
CA PRO A 27 -11.22 -4.78 -20.55
C PRO A 27 -10.01 -5.63 -20.94
N GLY A 28 -9.86 -6.76 -20.30
CA GLY A 28 -8.87 -7.77 -20.66
C GLY A 28 -9.48 -8.76 -21.65
N GLU A 29 -8.69 -9.29 -22.60
CA GLU A 29 -9.14 -10.34 -23.50
C GLU A 29 -8.66 -11.71 -23.01
N CYS A 30 -9.56 -12.69 -22.94
CA CYS A 30 -9.18 -14.06 -22.64
C CYS A 30 -8.45 -14.69 -23.82
N SER A 31 -7.29 -15.29 -23.56
CA SER A 31 -6.48 -15.95 -24.59
C SER A 31 -7.21 -17.12 -25.31
N MET A 32 -8.13 -17.79 -24.61
CA MET A 32 -8.84 -18.96 -25.14
C MET A 32 -10.23 -18.62 -25.65
N CYS A 33 -11.13 -18.10 -24.82
CA CYS A 33 -12.54 -17.92 -25.19
C CYS A 33 -12.86 -16.54 -25.78
N LYS A 34 -11.90 -15.66 -25.85
CA LYS A 34 -12.03 -14.29 -26.39
C LYS A 34 -13.06 -13.39 -25.68
N LYS A 35 -13.59 -13.81 -24.55
CA LYS A 35 -14.40 -12.93 -23.72
C LYS A 35 -13.54 -11.73 -23.26
N THR A 36 -14.17 -10.57 -23.19
CA THR A 36 -13.53 -9.33 -22.79
C THR A 36 -14.13 -8.80 -21.47
N PRO A 37 -13.89 -9.50 -20.34
CA PRO A 37 -14.38 -9.01 -19.06
C PRO A 37 -13.64 -7.74 -18.67
N TYR A 38 -14.34 -6.88 -17.94
CA TYR A 38 -13.69 -5.83 -17.18
C TYR A 38 -13.08 -6.42 -15.92
N LEU A 39 -11.98 -5.84 -15.47
CA LEU A 39 -11.41 -6.16 -14.17
C LEU A 39 -12.34 -5.61 -13.09
N ILE A 40 -13.20 -6.47 -12.57
CA ILE A 40 -14.14 -6.13 -11.49
C ILE A 40 -13.42 -6.16 -10.14
N ASP A 41 -12.40 -7.00 -10.03
CA ASP A 41 -11.45 -6.94 -8.90
C ASP A 41 -10.23 -6.13 -9.32
N PRO A 42 -10.30 -4.86 -9.14
CA PRO A 42 -9.25 -4.04 -9.66
C PRO A 42 -8.07 -4.13 -8.82
N LEU A 43 -7.74 -4.91 -8.13
CA LEU A 43 -6.60 -4.47 -7.43
C LEU A 43 -6.26 -5.43 -6.34
N SER A 44 -5.40 -6.34 -6.73
CA SER A 44 -4.47 -6.77 -5.69
C SER A 44 -4.01 -5.53 -4.93
N VAL A 45 -3.94 -5.64 -3.65
CA VAL A 45 -3.48 -4.57 -2.74
C VAL A 45 -2.23 -3.87 -3.30
N SER A 46 -1.36 -4.65 -3.93
CA SER A 46 -0.12 -4.15 -4.49
C SER A 46 -0.33 -3.20 -5.68
N VAL A 47 -1.26 -3.48 -6.56
CA VAL A 47 -1.46 -2.64 -7.75
C VAL A 47 -1.93 -1.23 -7.40
N THR A 48 -2.83 -1.09 -6.41
CA THR A 48 -3.25 0.25 -5.96
C THR A 48 -2.12 1.02 -5.33
N ALA A 49 -1.36 0.38 -4.45
CA ALA A 49 -0.23 1.03 -3.80
C ALA A 49 0.86 1.40 -4.82
N GLU A 50 1.12 0.54 -5.82
CA GLU A 50 2.06 0.84 -6.89
C GLU A 50 1.63 2.04 -7.75
N ARG A 51 0.35 2.13 -8.08
CA ARG A 51 -0.19 3.29 -8.81
C ARG A 51 -0.03 4.58 -8.02
N LEU A 52 -0.32 4.55 -6.73
CA LEU A 52 -0.12 5.70 -5.84
C LEU A 52 1.36 6.04 -5.71
N LEU A 53 2.25 5.07 -5.58
CA LEU A 53 3.70 5.33 -5.58
C LEU A 53 4.17 5.92 -6.90
N TYR A 54 3.67 5.41 -8.03
CA TYR A 54 3.97 6.00 -9.35
C TYR A 54 3.50 7.45 -9.43
N ARG A 55 2.28 7.75 -8.96
CA ARG A 55 1.76 9.12 -8.90
C ARG A 55 2.59 10.00 -7.99
N SER A 56 2.95 9.52 -6.79
CA SER A 56 3.86 10.25 -5.89
C SER A 56 5.16 10.63 -6.60
N LYS A 57 5.76 9.70 -7.35
CA LYS A 57 6.97 9.96 -8.13
C LYS A 57 6.75 10.98 -9.24
N ALA A 58 5.63 10.92 -9.94
CA ALA A 58 5.29 11.89 -10.97
C ALA A 58 5.15 13.31 -10.40
N GLU A 59 4.49 13.46 -9.24
CA GLU A 59 4.38 14.78 -8.58
C GLU A 59 5.74 15.29 -8.09
N LEU A 60 6.61 14.39 -7.62
CA LEU A 60 7.99 14.73 -7.29
C LEU A 60 8.76 15.28 -8.50
N GLU A 61 8.61 14.65 -9.65
CA GLU A 61 9.26 15.06 -10.90
C GLU A 61 8.67 16.38 -11.43
N ASN A 62 7.38 16.61 -11.21
CA ASN A 62 6.69 17.86 -11.55
C ASN A 62 7.00 19.03 -10.61
N GLY A 63 7.67 18.77 -9.47
CA GLY A 63 8.02 19.78 -8.48
C GLY A 63 6.93 20.03 -7.43
N ASP A 64 5.84 19.28 -7.43
CA ASP A 64 4.83 19.33 -6.36
C ASP A 64 5.21 18.39 -5.21
N TYR A 65 6.18 18.85 -4.44
CA TYR A 65 6.79 18.04 -3.37
C TYR A 65 5.80 17.71 -2.24
N SER A 66 4.94 18.66 -1.89
CA SER A 66 3.94 18.45 -0.84
C SER A 66 2.91 17.40 -1.24
N LEU A 67 2.41 17.45 -2.48
CA LEU A 67 1.49 16.46 -3.00
C LEU A 67 2.13 15.08 -3.12
N SER A 68 3.39 15.02 -3.55
CA SER A 68 4.17 13.78 -3.59
C SER A 68 4.21 13.07 -2.23
N ILE A 69 4.50 13.81 -1.14
CA ILE A 69 4.52 13.27 0.24
C ILE A 69 3.14 12.76 0.66
N VAL A 70 2.09 13.53 0.38
CA VAL A 70 0.70 13.13 0.71
C VAL A 70 0.33 11.83 0.01
N ILE A 71 0.58 11.72 -1.30
CA ILE A 71 0.26 10.53 -2.08
C ILE A 71 1.09 9.31 -1.64
N ALA A 72 2.37 9.50 -1.33
CA ALA A 72 3.22 8.43 -0.80
C ALA A 72 2.67 7.87 0.52
N THR A 73 2.18 8.74 1.40
CA THR A 73 1.57 8.32 2.67
C THR A 73 0.25 7.59 2.45
N ILE A 74 -0.60 8.08 1.54
CA ILE A 74 -1.87 7.42 1.17
C ILE A 74 -1.60 6.03 0.59
N ALA A 75 -0.52 5.83 -0.16
CA ALA A 75 -0.14 4.51 -0.67
C ALA A 75 0.08 3.50 0.48
N VAL A 76 0.78 3.90 1.53
CA VAL A 76 1.01 3.06 2.71
C VAL A 76 -0.29 2.82 3.48
N GLU A 77 -1.09 3.85 3.72
CA GLU A 77 -2.39 3.73 4.40
C GLU A 77 -3.32 2.78 3.64
N SER A 78 -3.39 2.93 2.34
CA SER A 78 -4.19 2.06 1.47
C SER A 78 -3.74 0.60 1.54
N TYR A 79 -2.43 0.37 1.54
CA TYR A 79 -1.89 -0.99 1.65
C TYR A 79 -2.23 -1.63 3.00
N LEU A 80 -2.01 -0.93 4.11
CA LEU A 80 -2.37 -1.40 5.47
C LEU A 80 -3.86 -1.71 5.59
N THR A 81 -4.70 -0.81 5.10
CA THR A 81 -6.15 -0.96 5.08
C THR A 81 -6.57 -2.25 4.37
N ARG A 82 -5.98 -2.53 3.22
CA ARG A 82 -6.33 -3.74 2.46
C ARG A 82 -5.80 -5.02 3.07
N LEU A 83 -4.62 -5.00 3.68
CA LEU A 83 -4.16 -6.15 4.47
C LEU A 83 -5.12 -6.45 5.63
N PHE A 84 -5.65 -5.42 6.26
CA PHE A 84 -6.68 -5.60 7.29
C PHE A 84 -7.96 -6.24 6.70
N LEU A 85 -8.45 -5.74 5.57
CA LEU A 85 -9.61 -6.32 4.88
C LEU A 85 -9.37 -7.79 4.52
N LYS A 86 -8.18 -8.11 4.04
CA LYS A 86 -7.76 -9.48 3.72
C LYS A 86 -7.83 -10.39 4.94
N LEU A 87 -7.38 -9.91 6.11
CA LEU A 87 -7.49 -10.65 7.37
C LEU A 87 -8.92 -10.96 7.79
N LYS A 88 -9.88 -10.15 7.37
CA LYS A 88 -11.30 -10.29 7.70
C LYS A 88 -12.09 -11.08 6.67
N GLY A 89 -11.46 -11.57 5.61
CA GLY A 89 -12.17 -12.19 4.48
C GLY A 89 -13.11 -11.21 3.76
N MET A 90 -12.78 -9.92 3.85
CA MET A 90 -13.58 -8.83 3.28
C MET A 90 -12.94 -8.28 1.99
N GLU A 91 -12.07 -9.05 1.36
CA GLU A 91 -11.38 -8.64 0.14
C GLU A 91 -12.34 -8.24 -0.97
N ASN A 92 -13.48 -8.91 -1.05
CA ASN A 92 -14.50 -8.61 -2.06
C ASN A 92 -15.07 -7.19 -1.93
N TYR A 93 -15.10 -6.60 -0.73
CA TYR A 93 -15.59 -5.23 -0.54
C TYR A 93 -14.62 -4.16 -1.08
N ALA A 94 -13.36 -4.47 -1.10
CA ALA A 94 -12.36 -3.61 -1.73
C ALA A 94 -12.54 -3.57 -3.26
N THR A 95 -13.32 -4.49 -3.83
CA THR A 95 -13.43 -4.75 -5.25
C THR A 95 -14.75 -4.33 -5.87
N THR A 96 -15.82 -4.26 -5.08
CA THR A 96 -17.17 -3.99 -5.60
C THR A 96 -17.53 -2.51 -5.61
N PHE A 97 -16.74 -1.62 -5.04
CA PHE A 97 -17.11 -0.22 -4.76
C PHE A 97 -18.42 -0.07 -3.99
N GLU A 98 -19.00 -1.16 -3.52
CA GLU A 98 -20.11 -1.09 -2.60
C GLU A 98 -19.61 -0.48 -1.30
N LEU A 99 -20.26 0.60 -0.89
CA LEU A 99 -20.02 1.17 0.43
C LEU A 99 -20.32 0.06 1.45
N PRO A 100 -19.42 -0.17 2.43
CA PRO A 100 -19.71 -1.11 3.49
C PRO A 100 -21.06 -0.72 4.11
N ASN A 101 -21.94 -1.71 4.35
CA ASN A 101 -23.17 -1.42 5.08
C ASN A 101 -22.82 -0.91 6.49
N GLU A 102 -23.73 -0.17 7.11
CA GLU A 102 -23.51 0.47 8.42
C GLU A 102 -22.95 -0.50 9.48
N SER A 103 -23.34 -1.77 9.42
CA SER A 103 -22.86 -2.78 10.38
C SER A 103 -21.38 -3.13 10.17
N MET A 104 -20.90 -3.11 8.93
CA MET A 104 -19.51 -3.38 8.60
C MET A 104 -18.63 -2.16 8.85
N GLU A 105 -19.15 -0.97 8.60
CA GLU A 105 -18.47 0.28 8.93
C GLU A 105 -18.28 0.41 10.45
N ALA A 106 -19.31 0.09 11.24
CA ALA A 106 -19.24 0.05 12.70
C ALA A 106 -18.24 -1.01 13.21
N GLN A 107 -18.20 -2.19 12.60
CA GLN A 107 -17.22 -3.23 12.92
C GLN A 107 -15.80 -2.81 12.55
N TRP A 108 -15.62 -2.21 11.36
CA TRP A 108 -14.37 -1.62 10.93
C TRP A 108 -13.88 -0.57 11.90
N GLU A 109 -14.72 0.38 12.27
CA GLU A 109 -14.36 1.46 13.21
C GLU A 109 -13.96 0.94 14.57
N LYS A 110 -14.59 -0.13 15.01
CA LYS A 110 -14.29 -0.78 16.29
C LYS A 110 -13.00 -1.57 16.29
N GLU A 111 -12.67 -2.23 15.20
CA GLU A 111 -11.56 -3.20 15.17
C GLU A 111 -10.28 -2.66 14.52
N TYR A 112 -10.41 -1.76 13.54
CA TYR A 112 -9.23 -1.18 12.90
C TYR A 112 -8.70 0.00 13.71
N PRO A 113 -7.45 -0.04 14.16
CA PRO A 113 -6.91 1.01 15.02
C PRO A 113 -6.58 2.27 14.23
N ARG A 114 -7.59 3.07 13.86
CA ARG A 114 -7.43 4.33 13.11
C ARG A 114 -6.63 5.39 13.88
N SER A 115 -6.67 5.37 15.20
CA SER A 115 -5.95 6.32 16.03
C SER A 115 -4.49 5.95 16.18
N GLY A 116 -3.58 6.86 15.85
CA GLY A 116 -2.15 6.67 16.05
C GLY A 116 -1.31 6.58 14.77
N GLY A 117 -1.87 7.02 13.64
CA GLY A 117 -1.13 7.05 12.37
C GLY A 117 -0.67 5.65 11.94
N PHE A 118 0.63 5.50 11.76
CA PHE A 118 1.23 4.24 11.30
C PHE A 118 1.38 3.18 12.41
N LEU A 119 1.69 3.59 13.64
CA LEU A 119 2.16 2.68 14.71
C LEU A 119 1.16 1.56 15.02
N LYS A 120 -0.07 1.91 15.39
CA LYS A 120 -1.07 0.92 15.78
C LYS A 120 -1.55 0.04 14.62
N PRO A 121 -1.88 0.59 13.43
CA PRO A 121 -2.25 -0.22 12.28
C PRO A 121 -1.16 -1.19 11.82
N SER A 122 0.09 -0.75 11.79
CA SER A 122 1.21 -1.61 11.37
C SER A 122 1.46 -2.74 12.34
N ASP A 123 1.45 -2.48 13.66
CA ASP A 123 1.58 -3.52 14.68
C ASP A 123 0.40 -4.49 14.65
N PHE A 124 -0.82 -3.99 14.50
CA PHE A 124 -2.01 -4.85 14.39
C PHE A 124 -1.89 -5.82 13.21
N VAL A 125 -1.52 -5.30 12.03
CA VAL A 125 -1.33 -6.13 10.84
C VAL A 125 -0.18 -7.11 11.06
N ALA A 126 0.99 -6.64 11.48
CA ALA A 126 2.18 -7.47 11.69
C ALA A 126 1.92 -8.65 12.64
N MET A 127 1.31 -8.39 13.79
CA MET A 127 0.96 -9.44 14.77
C MET A 127 0.03 -10.51 14.18
N ARG A 128 -0.93 -10.11 13.34
CA ARG A 128 -1.89 -11.04 12.71
C ARG A 128 -1.29 -11.84 11.56
N PHE A 129 -0.33 -11.26 10.86
CA PHE A 129 0.34 -11.91 9.72
C PHE A 129 1.51 -12.80 10.16
N THR A 130 2.30 -12.35 11.12
CA THR A 130 3.60 -12.94 11.45
C THR A 130 3.75 -13.41 12.91
N GLY A 131 2.84 -13.00 13.80
CA GLY A 131 2.97 -13.23 15.25
C GLY A 131 3.96 -12.29 15.95
N LEU A 132 4.53 -11.32 15.23
CA LEU A 132 5.50 -10.34 15.71
C LEU A 132 4.93 -8.94 15.63
N THR A 133 5.41 -7.99 16.45
CA THR A 133 5.16 -6.56 16.20
C THR A 133 5.84 -6.14 14.91
N PHE A 134 5.46 -5.00 14.34
CA PHE A 134 6.10 -4.50 13.12
C PHE A 134 7.61 -4.34 13.30
N ASP A 135 8.03 -3.75 14.41
CA ASP A 135 9.46 -3.56 14.69
C ASP A 135 10.21 -4.87 14.89
N GLN A 136 9.61 -5.83 15.62
CA GLN A 136 10.19 -7.17 15.79
C GLN A 136 10.34 -7.88 14.45
N PHE A 137 9.34 -7.76 13.57
CA PHE A 137 9.41 -8.38 12.24
C PHE A 137 10.53 -7.77 11.41
N VAL A 138 10.63 -6.45 11.34
CA VAL A 138 11.68 -5.76 10.58
C VAL A 138 13.09 -6.06 11.14
N MET A 139 13.21 -6.15 12.46
CA MET A 139 14.49 -6.45 13.13
C MET A 139 14.82 -7.96 13.17
N SER A 140 13.84 -8.82 12.97
CA SER A 140 14.10 -10.24 12.76
C SER A 140 14.85 -10.40 11.44
N ASN A 141 15.79 -11.33 11.35
CA ASN A 141 16.65 -11.56 10.17
C ASN A 141 15.87 -11.91 8.89
N ASN A 142 14.68 -11.35 8.67
CA ASN A 142 13.98 -11.45 7.42
C ASN A 142 14.68 -10.57 6.39
N ILE A 143 15.42 -11.19 5.48
CA ILE A 143 16.37 -10.56 4.58
C ILE A 143 15.72 -9.44 3.74
N VAL A 144 14.52 -9.69 3.21
CA VAL A 144 13.84 -8.72 2.32
C VAL A 144 13.40 -7.47 3.08
N ALA A 145 12.80 -7.65 4.26
CA ALA A 145 12.35 -6.53 5.09
C ALA A 145 13.54 -5.74 5.63
N ALA A 146 14.59 -6.42 6.08
CA ALA A 146 15.81 -5.77 6.55
C ALA A 146 16.50 -4.96 5.43
N HIS A 147 16.59 -5.50 4.21
CA HIS A 147 17.19 -4.78 3.08
C HIS A 147 16.38 -3.54 2.68
N ALA A 148 15.04 -3.65 2.64
CA ALA A 148 14.17 -2.50 2.36
C ALA A 148 14.38 -1.38 3.38
N PHE A 149 14.60 -1.75 4.64
CA PHE A 149 14.83 -0.81 5.72
C PHE A 149 16.27 -0.26 5.75
N LEU A 150 17.27 -1.12 5.60
CA LEU A 150 18.70 -0.73 5.65
C LEU A 150 19.13 0.16 4.48
N GLY A 151 18.37 0.16 3.39
CA GLY A 151 18.60 1.06 2.26
C GLY A 151 18.21 2.52 2.52
N LEU A 152 17.59 2.82 3.68
CA LEU A 152 17.18 4.18 4.02
C LEU A 152 18.27 4.93 4.80
N PRO A 153 18.52 6.20 4.52
CA PRO A 153 19.49 6.98 5.26
C PRO A 153 19.04 7.25 6.72
N ASN A 154 19.99 7.27 7.65
CA ASN A 154 19.81 7.66 9.05
C ASN A 154 19.00 6.73 9.98
N ILE A 155 18.88 5.48 9.66
CA ILE A 155 18.05 4.50 10.37
C ILE A 155 18.63 3.97 11.69
N ASN A 156 19.91 4.04 11.89
CA ASN A 156 20.61 3.27 12.93
C ASN A 156 20.29 3.66 14.39
N ARG A 157 19.30 4.53 14.67
CA ARG A 157 19.05 5.06 16.02
C ARG A 157 17.60 5.05 16.49
N VAL A 158 16.63 4.67 15.66
CA VAL A 158 15.20 4.75 15.98
C VAL A 158 14.49 3.47 15.58
N MET A 159 13.44 3.08 16.33
CA MET A 159 12.59 1.95 15.96
C MET A 159 11.95 2.20 14.57
N PRO A 160 11.91 1.17 13.70
CA PRO A 160 11.40 1.31 12.33
C PRO A 160 10.01 1.96 12.25
N SER A 161 9.06 1.49 13.04
CA SER A 161 7.70 2.02 13.05
C SER A 161 7.65 3.50 13.42
N ARG A 162 8.43 3.91 14.41
CA ARG A 162 8.53 5.30 14.85
C ARG A 162 9.16 6.18 13.78
N TYR A 163 10.21 5.70 13.13
CA TYR A 163 10.83 6.39 12.02
C TYR A 163 9.84 6.64 10.88
N PHE A 164 9.09 5.61 10.48
CA PHE A 164 8.09 5.75 9.42
C PHE A 164 6.92 6.66 9.82
N GLN A 165 6.51 6.61 11.08
CA GLN A 165 5.52 7.55 11.61
C GLN A 165 5.99 9.00 11.46
N ASP A 166 7.22 9.29 11.85
CA ASP A 166 7.75 10.66 11.88
C ASP A 166 8.01 11.18 10.44
N GLU A 167 8.60 10.36 9.58
CA GLU A 167 9.04 10.77 8.24
C GLU A 167 7.94 10.75 7.18
N LEU A 168 6.85 10.00 7.38
CA LEU A 168 5.72 9.99 6.47
C LEU A 168 4.48 10.66 7.08
N PHE A 169 3.93 10.06 8.11
CA PHE A 169 2.61 10.40 8.61
C PHE A 169 2.59 11.78 9.29
N ASN A 170 3.62 12.10 10.08
CA ASN A 170 3.71 13.41 10.71
C ASN A 170 4.01 14.52 9.69
N ARG A 171 4.75 14.23 8.62
CA ARG A 171 4.94 15.16 7.51
C ARG A 171 3.64 15.40 6.76
N ARG A 172 2.93 14.34 6.38
CA ARG A 172 1.62 14.47 5.72
C ARG A 172 0.64 15.27 6.57
N ASN A 173 0.58 15.03 7.88
CA ASN A 173 -0.31 15.74 8.78
C ASN A 173 0.03 17.24 8.82
N ARG A 174 1.30 17.62 8.83
CA ARG A 174 1.71 19.04 8.73
C ARG A 174 1.23 19.66 7.42
N ILE A 175 1.34 18.97 6.30
CA ILE A 175 0.85 19.46 5.01
C ILE A 175 -0.67 19.59 5.02
N ALA A 176 -1.38 18.55 5.43
CA ALA A 176 -2.84 18.48 5.35
C ALA A 176 -3.56 19.42 6.33
N HIS A 177 -3.04 19.59 7.55
CA HIS A 177 -3.72 20.35 8.61
C HIS A 177 -3.18 21.77 8.80
N TRP A 178 -1.94 22.03 8.40
CA TRP A 178 -1.29 23.31 8.65
C TRP A 178 -0.99 24.09 7.37
N GLY A 179 -1.37 23.53 6.22
CA GLY A 179 -1.09 24.15 4.91
C GLY A 179 0.40 24.31 4.64
N TYR A 180 1.24 23.40 5.17
CA TYR A 180 2.68 23.43 4.93
C TYR A 180 2.97 23.05 3.48
N VAL A 181 3.12 24.07 2.64
CA VAL A 181 3.33 23.90 1.19
C VAL A 181 4.80 24.03 0.77
N ASN A 182 5.70 24.23 1.71
CA ASN A 182 7.13 24.47 1.43
C ASN A 182 7.99 23.21 1.61
N SER A 183 7.45 22.05 1.26
CA SER A 183 8.24 20.81 1.24
C SER A 183 9.36 20.92 0.23
N THR A 184 10.53 20.42 0.58
CA THR A 184 11.68 20.39 -0.33
C THR A 184 11.67 19.12 -1.17
N ARG A 185 12.39 19.16 -2.30
CA ARG A 185 12.62 17.98 -3.14
C ARG A 185 13.19 16.81 -2.32
N GLN A 186 14.18 17.09 -1.48
CA GLN A 186 14.82 16.07 -0.66
C GLN A 186 13.83 15.39 0.31
N GLU A 187 12.93 16.16 0.94
CA GLU A 187 11.90 15.59 1.81
C GLU A 187 10.92 14.70 1.04
N ALA A 188 10.52 15.10 -0.17
CA ALA A 188 9.63 14.33 -0.99
C ALA A 188 10.28 13.05 -1.54
N GLU A 189 11.53 13.11 -2.01
CA GLU A 189 12.32 11.95 -2.40
C GLU A 189 12.45 10.96 -1.24
N HIS A 190 12.77 11.45 -0.06
CA HIS A 190 12.92 10.63 1.13
C HIS A 190 11.59 9.97 1.54
N SER A 191 10.51 10.72 1.58
CA SER A 191 9.17 10.18 1.89
C SER A 191 8.74 9.12 0.88
N HIS A 192 9.00 9.33 -0.40
CA HIS A 192 8.73 8.33 -1.44
C HIS A 192 9.54 7.03 -1.22
N GLN A 193 10.84 7.14 -0.93
CA GLN A 193 11.69 5.98 -0.64
C GLN A 193 11.21 5.20 0.58
N ILE A 194 10.82 5.91 1.65
CA ILE A 194 10.24 5.30 2.84
C ILE A 194 8.94 4.55 2.51
N ALA A 195 8.05 5.15 1.73
CA ALA A 195 6.79 4.50 1.35
C ALA A 195 7.04 3.21 0.56
N VAL A 196 8.01 3.21 -0.36
CA VAL A 196 8.44 2.01 -1.09
C VAL A 196 8.95 0.94 -0.13
N ALA A 197 9.81 1.31 0.83
CA ALA A 197 10.35 0.38 1.82
C ALA A 197 9.26 -0.24 2.71
N VAL A 198 8.34 0.58 3.22
CA VAL A 198 7.21 0.11 4.05
C VAL A 198 6.33 -0.86 3.29
N ILE A 199 5.95 -0.53 2.04
CA ILE A 199 5.12 -1.41 1.22
C ILE A 199 5.85 -2.72 0.91
N THR A 200 7.16 -2.69 0.69
CA THR A 200 7.97 -3.91 0.51
C THR A 200 7.94 -4.80 1.76
N ILE A 201 8.07 -4.21 2.95
CA ILE A 201 7.97 -4.93 4.22
C ILE A 201 6.58 -5.56 4.39
N LEU A 202 5.52 -4.80 4.13
CA LEU A 202 4.14 -5.27 4.24
C LEU A 202 3.82 -6.39 3.23
N ARG A 203 4.37 -6.33 2.02
CA ARG A 203 4.28 -7.42 1.03
C ARG A 203 4.92 -8.69 1.52
N GLU A 204 6.07 -8.58 2.15
CA GLU A 204 6.74 -9.76 2.69
C GLU A 204 5.93 -10.42 3.80
N MET A 205 5.28 -9.63 4.66
CA MET A 205 4.34 -10.18 5.65
C MET A 205 3.17 -10.92 4.98
N ASP A 206 2.59 -10.35 3.93
CA ASP A 206 1.50 -10.96 3.17
C ASP A 206 1.95 -12.27 2.50
N ARG A 207 3.11 -12.25 1.87
CA ARG A 207 3.71 -13.43 1.23
C ARG A 207 3.96 -14.57 2.23
N LEU A 208 4.44 -14.27 3.43
CA LEU A 208 4.70 -15.27 4.46
C LEU A 208 3.42 -15.90 4.98
N LYS A 209 2.33 -15.18 5.04
CA LYS A 209 1.05 -15.69 5.55
C LYS A 209 0.27 -16.51 4.52
N TYR A 210 0.22 -16.02 3.29
CA TYR A 210 -0.67 -16.60 2.25
C TYR A 210 0.08 -17.30 1.12
N GLY A 211 1.41 -17.32 1.13
CA GLY A 211 2.23 -17.82 0.05
C GLY A 211 2.42 -16.79 -1.07
N ALA A 212 3.26 -17.12 -2.05
CA ALA A 212 3.38 -16.29 -3.25
C ALA A 212 2.09 -16.42 -4.05
N SER A 213 1.27 -15.37 -4.08
CA SER A 213 0.15 -15.22 -5.02
C SER A 213 0.65 -14.80 -6.40
#